data_ca284d376ed091bcc82b76ff15771b46
#
_entry.id   ca284d376ed091bcc82b76ff15771b46
#
_cell.length_a   1.000
_cell.length_b   1.000
_cell.length_c   1.000
_cell.angle_alpha   90.00
_cell.angle_beta   90.00
_cell.angle_gamma   90.00
#
_symmetry.space_group_name_H-M   'P 1'
#
loop_
_entity.id
_entity.type
_entity.pdbx_description
1 polymer ?
#
loop_
_entity_poly.entity_id
_entity_poly.type
_entity_poly.pdbx_seq_one_letter_code
_entity_poly.pdbx_strand_id
1 'polypeptide(L)'
;MTPLLPTPDHYLHNLIAMNSSMSKKLWRKALKEHFDCTCVYCGESFELSNLTLDHVIPRSAGGETIASNIVPACQKCNQKKASKPYLEFMRSTFGVNRLREYVLAKHTQ
;
A
#
# COMPACT_ATOMS: atom_id res chain seq x y z
N MET A 1 -14.99 -14.49 -12.80
CA MET A 1 -14.40 -14.24 -12.54
C MET A 1 -13.59 -14.31 -12.38
N THR A 2 -13.18 -14.26 -12.30
CA THR A 2 -12.37 -14.26 -12.10
C THR A 2 -11.63 -14.17 -11.67
N PRO A 3 -11.35 -14.23 -11.69
CA PRO A 3 -10.50 -14.12 -11.06
C PRO A 3 -9.64 -13.70 -10.82
N LEU A 4 -9.51 -13.62 -11.27
CA LEU A 4 -8.88 -13.06 -10.90
C LEU A 4 -7.78 -13.04 -10.10
N LEU A 5 -7.39 -12.30 -9.57
CA LEU A 5 -6.22 -12.06 -8.79
C LEU A 5 -6.66 -11.50 -7.46
N PRO A 6 -7.01 -12.35 -6.52
CA PRO A 6 -7.65 -11.89 -5.30
C PRO A 6 -6.73 -11.06 -4.41
N THR A 7 -5.40 -11.24 -4.50
CA THR A 7 -4.47 -10.46 -3.68
C THR A 7 -3.25 -10.06 -4.49
N PRO A 8 -2.58 -8.95 -4.09
CA PRO A 8 -1.33 -8.55 -4.75
C PRO A 8 -0.22 -9.61 -4.65
N ASP A 9 -0.19 -10.40 -3.60
CA ASP A 9 0.80 -11.47 -3.47
C ASP A 9 0.63 -12.53 -4.53
N HIS A 10 -0.59 -12.93 -4.80
CA HIS A 10 -0.88 -13.87 -5.89
C HIS A 10 -0.45 -13.28 -7.22
N TYR A 11 -0.73 -12.02 -7.42
CA TYR A 11 -0.38 -11.33 -8.64
C TYR A 11 1.13 -11.35 -8.86
N LEU A 12 1.89 -10.99 -7.83
CA LEU A 12 3.33 -10.98 -7.92
C LEU A 12 3.88 -12.36 -8.26
N HIS A 13 3.37 -13.39 -7.60
CA HIS A 13 3.79 -14.76 -7.84
C HIS A 13 3.58 -15.17 -9.29
N ASN A 14 2.41 -14.88 -9.84
CA ASN A 14 2.05 -15.25 -11.19
C ASN A 14 2.82 -14.48 -12.25
N LEU A 15 3.22 -13.26 -11.94
CA LEU A 15 3.85 -12.37 -12.89
C LEU A 15 5.38 -12.45 -12.88
N ILE A 16 5.94 -13.22 -11.96
CA ILE A 16 7.40 -13.26 -11.78
C ILE A 16 8.12 -13.79 -13.02
N ALA A 17 7.44 -14.61 -13.83
CA ALA A 17 7.99 -15.17 -15.06
C ALA A 17 7.87 -14.21 -16.24
N MET A 18 7.20 -13.08 -16.06
CA MET A 18 7.01 -12.10 -17.11
C MET A 18 8.15 -11.09 -17.13
N ASN A 19 8.09 -10.16 -18.09
CA ASN A 19 9.03 -9.05 -18.11
C ASN A 19 8.97 -8.31 -16.78
N SER A 20 10.12 -8.09 -16.17
CA SER A 20 10.17 -7.53 -14.81
C SER A 20 9.55 -6.14 -14.70
N SER A 21 9.71 -5.28 -15.74
CA SER A 21 9.13 -3.95 -15.69
C SER A 21 7.60 -4.01 -15.81
N MET A 22 7.08 -4.89 -16.65
CA MET A 22 5.64 -5.12 -16.76
C MET A 22 5.07 -5.70 -15.46
N SER A 23 5.78 -6.67 -14.89
CA SER A 23 5.36 -7.31 -13.64
C SER A 23 5.26 -6.29 -12.51
N LYS A 24 6.25 -5.41 -12.40
CA LYS A 24 6.25 -4.36 -11.38
C LYS A 24 5.10 -3.38 -11.58
N LYS A 25 4.85 -2.99 -12.81
CA LYS A 25 3.78 -2.05 -13.14
C LYS A 25 2.42 -2.65 -12.80
N LEU A 26 2.18 -3.89 -13.19
CA LEU A 26 0.93 -4.58 -12.91
C LEU A 26 0.74 -4.81 -11.41
N TRP A 27 1.80 -5.13 -10.71
CA TRP A 27 1.77 -5.35 -9.28
C TRP A 27 1.38 -4.06 -8.53
N ARG A 28 1.98 -2.93 -8.93
CA ARG A 28 1.63 -1.63 -8.33
C ARG A 28 0.16 -1.30 -8.57
N LYS A 29 -0.30 -1.53 -9.80
CA LYS A 29 -1.70 -1.29 -10.14
C LYS A 29 -2.62 -2.17 -9.31
N ALA A 30 -2.28 -3.45 -9.17
CA ALA A 30 -3.07 -4.38 -8.38
C ALA A 30 -3.17 -3.95 -6.91
N LEU A 31 -2.07 -3.47 -6.34
CA LEU A 31 -2.08 -2.97 -4.96
C LEU A 31 -3.02 -1.78 -4.81
N LYS A 32 -2.94 -0.83 -5.73
CA LYS A 32 -3.80 0.35 -5.69
C LYS A 32 -5.28 -0.02 -5.82
N GLU A 33 -5.58 -0.93 -6.74
CA GLU A 33 -6.96 -1.38 -6.96
C GLU A 33 -7.49 -2.21 -5.81
N HIS A 34 -6.63 -2.97 -5.17
CA HIS A 34 -7.02 -3.77 -4.00
C HIS A 34 -7.56 -2.89 -2.87
N PHE A 35 -7.07 -1.67 -2.77
CA PHE A 35 -7.53 -0.69 -1.77
C PHE A 35 -8.53 0.31 -2.38
N ASP A 36 -9.15 -0.03 -3.51
CA ASP A 36 -10.13 0.81 -4.20
C ASP A 36 -9.59 2.22 -4.49
N CYS A 37 -8.32 2.30 -4.87
CA CYS A 37 -7.65 3.56 -5.19
C CYS A 37 -7.77 4.58 -4.06
N THR A 38 -7.68 4.12 -2.83
CA THR A 38 -7.86 4.94 -1.63
C THR A 38 -6.54 5.04 -0.89
N CYS A 39 -6.19 6.26 -0.46
CA CYS A 39 -5.05 6.43 0.44
C CYS A 39 -5.37 5.77 1.77
N VAL A 40 -4.53 4.82 2.18
CA VAL A 40 -4.79 4.04 3.39
C VAL A 40 -4.67 4.90 4.65
N TYR A 41 -3.94 6.01 4.60
CA TYR A 41 -3.73 6.86 5.77
C TYR A 41 -4.84 7.88 5.97
N CYS A 42 -5.18 8.65 4.93
CA CYS A 42 -6.22 9.68 5.05
C CYS A 42 -7.61 9.21 4.64
N GLY A 43 -7.70 8.10 3.91
CA GLY A 43 -8.98 7.53 3.51
C GLY A 43 -9.64 8.18 2.31
N GLU A 44 -8.95 9.10 1.64
CA GLU A 44 -9.51 9.75 0.45
C GLU A 44 -9.18 8.96 -0.81
N SER A 45 -10.09 9.02 -1.78
CA SER A 45 -9.92 8.33 -3.06
C SER A 45 -9.17 9.21 -4.04
N PHE A 46 -8.36 8.58 -4.88
CA PHE A 46 -7.53 9.26 -5.88
C PHE A 46 -7.53 8.46 -7.17
N GLU A 47 -7.13 9.09 -8.26
CA GLU A 47 -6.86 8.38 -9.49
C GLU A 47 -5.58 7.57 -9.33
N LEU A 48 -5.46 6.48 -10.09
CA LEU A 48 -4.28 5.61 -10.03
C LEU A 48 -2.99 6.38 -10.17
N SER A 49 -2.96 7.33 -11.10
CA SER A 49 -1.75 8.12 -11.36
C SER A 49 -1.36 9.05 -10.23
N ASN A 50 -2.32 9.38 -9.36
CA ASN A 50 -2.10 10.30 -8.25
C ASN A 50 -1.81 9.58 -6.93
N LEU A 51 -1.85 8.26 -6.94
CA LEU A 51 -1.48 7.46 -5.78
C LEU A 51 -0.05 7.02 -5.88
N THR A 52 0.64 7.05 -4.75
CA THR A 52 1.97 6.47 -4.61
C THR A 52 1.87 5.20 -3.78
N LEU A 53 2.97 4.50 -3.63
CA LEU A 53 3.04 3.33 -2.76
C LEU A 53 4.04 3.62 -1.65
N ASP A 54 3.70 3.21 -0.45
CA ASP A 54 4.50 3.47 0.73
C ASP A 54 4.82 2.17 1.46
N HIS A 55 5.99 2.13 2.08
CA HIS A 55 6.37 1.04 2.97
C HIS A 55 5.79 1.34 4.35
N VAL A 56 4.90 0.48 4.83
CA VAL A 56 4.32 0.64 6.18
C VAL A 56 5.45 0.64 7.22
N ILE A 57 6.34 -0.35 7.11
CA ILE A 57 7.61 -0.34 7.84
C ILE A 57 8.63 0.23 6.88
N PRO A 58 9.25 1.38 7.19
CA PRO A 58 10.19 2.02 6.27
C PRO A 58 11.38 1.12 5.95
N ARG A 59 11.93 1.30 4.75
CA ARG A 59 13.12 0.53 4.35
C ARG A 59 14.27 0.76 5.31
N SER A 60 14.41 1.97 5.83
CA SER A 60 15.45 2.29 6.82
C SER A 60 15.28 1.52 8.13
N ALA A 61 14.09 1.03 8.42
CA ALA A 61 13.80 0.22 9.59
C ALA A 61 13.69 -1.27 9.27
N GLY A 62 14.20 -1.69 8.11
CA GLY A 62 14.19 -3.09 7.71
C GLY A 62 12.97 -3.53 6.94
N GLY A 63 12.11 -2.59 6.53
CA GLY A 63 10.91 -2.93 5.76
C GLY A 63 11.23 -3.46 4.38
N GLU A 64 10.56 -4.53 3.99
CA GLU A 64 10.76 -5.17 2.70
C GLU A 64 9.72 -4.69 1.69
N THR A 65 10.05 -4.81 0.41
CA THR A 65 9.14 -4.47 -0.68
C THR A 65 8.32 -5.71 -1.04
N ILE A 66 7.39 -6.04 -0.17
CA ILE A 66 6.47 -7.16 -0.33
C ILE A 66 5.04 -6.64 -0.13
N ALA A 67 4.07 -7.34 -0.68
CA ALA A 67 2.69 -6.86 -0.69
C ALA A 67 2.16 -6.54 0.71
N SER A 68 2.51 -7.35 1.70
CA SER A 68 2.04 -7.12 3.08
C SER A 68 2.64 -5.89 3.74
N ASN A 69 3.67 -5.29 3.14
CA ASN A 69 4.30 -4.08 3.68
C ASN A 69 4.11 -2.86 2.78
N ILE A 70 3.43 -3.01 1.65
CA ILE A 70 3.25 -1.92 0.69
C ILE A 70 1.79 -1.54 0.63
N VAL A 71 1.50 -0.25 0.76
CA VAL A 71 0.13 0.26 0.73
C VAL A 71 0.06 1.49 -0.16
N PRO A 72 -1.10 1.75 -0.76
CA PRO A 72 -1.27 3.01 -1.51
C PRO A 72 -1.41 4.18 -0.55
N ALA A 73 -0.77 5.27 -0.92
CA ALA A 73 -0.83 6.51 -0.15
C ALA A 73 -0.83 7.68 -1.12
N CYS A 74 -1.54 8.74 -0.76
CA CYS A 74 -1.46 9.95 -1.55
C CYS A 74 -0.10 10.60 -1.31
N GLN A 75 0.34 11.40 -2.27
CA GLN A 75 1.65 12.02 -2.21
C GLN A 75 1.84 12.83 -0.92
N LYS A 76 0.81 13.54 -0.51
CA LYS A 76 0.84 14.35 0.70
C LYS A 76 1.09 13.51 1.95
N CYS A 77 0.34 12.43 2.12
CA CYS A 77 0.51 11.54 3.27
C CYS A 77 1.87 10.84 3.23
N ASN A 78 2.28 10.40 2.04
CA ASN A 78 3.56 9.74 1.87
C ASN A 78 4.71 10.65 2.29
N GLN A 79 4.69 11.90 1.86
CA GLN A 79 5.72 12.87 2.20
C GLN A 79 5.71 13.20 3.70
N LYS A 80 4.54 13.37 4.29
CA LYS A 80 4.42 13.69 5.71
C LYS A 80 4.85 12.53 6.60
N LYS A 81 4.51 11.31 6.21
CA LYS A 81 4.91 10.14 6.97
C LYS A 81 6.42 9.93 6.91
N ALA A 82 7.00 10.09 5.72
CA ALA A 82 8.43 9.85 5.50
C ALA A 82 8.83 8.49 6.11
N SER A 83 9.80 8.44 7.02
CA SER A 83 10.26 7.20 7.64
C SER A 83 9.68 6.95 9.03
N LYS A 84 8.61 7.65 9.39
CA LYS A 84 7.98 7.45 10.69
C LYS A 84 7.20 6.14 10.73
N PRO A 85 7.07 5.51 11.89
CA PRO A 85 6.15 4.39 12.04
C PRO A 85 4.72 4.81 11.70
N TYR A 86 3.98 3.92 11.05
CA TYR A 86 2.66 4.30 10.54
C TYR A 86 1.67 4.69 11.64
N LEU A 87 1.69 4.02 12.77
CA LEU A 87 0.78 4.36 13.87
C LEU A 87 1.09 5.74 14.45
N GLU A 88 2.37 6.04 14.63
CA GLU A 88 2.79 7.35 15.11
C GLU A 88 2.33 8.45 14.15
N PHE A 89 2.58 8.25 12.86
CA PHE A 89 2.17 9.21 11.84
C PHE A 89 0.65 9.41 11.84
N MET A 90 -0.10 8.32 11.82
CA MET A 90 -1.55 8.41 11.75
C MET A 90 -2.15 9.09 12.97
N ARG A 91 -1.70 8.73 14.16
CA ARG A 91 -2.25 9.27 15.39
C ARG A 91 -1.87 10.72 15.61
N SER A 92 -0.65 11.11 15.22
CA SER A 92 -0.23 12.51 15.34
C SER A 92 -0.88 13.41 14.30
N THR A 93 -1.26 12.87 13.14
CA THR A 93 -1.81 13.66 12.05
C THR A 93 -3.33 13.67 12.04
N PHE A 94 -3.96 12.53 12.28
CA PHE A 94 -5.42 12.36 12.15
C PHE A 94 -6.11 11.97 13.45
N GLY A 95 -5.34 11.72 14.51
CA GLY A 95 -5.89 11.17 15.75
C GLY A 95 -6.11 9.66 15.62
N VAL A 96 -6.65 9.07 16.67
CA VAL A 96 -6.91 7.63 16.69
C VAL A 96 -8.10 7.30 15.80
N ASN A 97 -7.88 6.42 14.84
CA ASN A 97 -8.94 5.89 13.98
C ASN A 97 -8.82 4.38 13.95
N ARG A 98 -9.60 3.71 14.78
CA ARG A 98 -9.48 2.28 14.99
C ARG A 98 -9.79 1.47 13.74
N LEU A 99 -10.71 1.96 12.91
CA LEU A 99 -11.06 1.24 11.68
C LEU A 99 -9.89 1.20 10.71
N ARG A 100 -9.27 2.35 10.45
CA ARG A 100 -8.11 2.40 9.56
C ARG A 100 -6.93 1.63 10.11
N GLU A 101 -6.70 1.73 11.41
CA GLU A 101 -5.63 0.99 12.06
C GLU A 101 -5.86 -0.51 11.93
N TYR A 102 -7.10 -0.94 12.06
CA TYR A 102 -7.46 -2.35 11.88
C TYR A 102 -7.19 -2.82 10.44
N VAL A 103 -7.61 -2.03 9.46
CA VAL A 103 -7.39 -2.36 8.05
C VAL A 103 -5.90 -2.53 7.76
N LEU A 104 -5.08 -1.61 8.25
CA LEU A 104 -3.63 -1.68 8.09
C LEU A 104 -3.03 -2.90 8.79
N ALA A 105 -3.44 -3.17 10.01
CA ALA A 105 -2.94 -4.30 10.76
C ALA A 105 -3.27 -5.62 10.06
N LYS A 106 -4.47 -5.72 9.51
CA LYS A 106 -4.88 -6.90 8.75
C LYS A 106 -4.04 -7.09 7.49
N HIS A 107 -3.79 -6.01 6.79
CA HIS A 107 -2.99 -6.08 5.56
C HIS A 107 -1.55 -6.50 5.85
N THR A 108 -0.99 -6.05 6.94
CA THR A 108 0.42 -6.30 7.28
C THR A 108 0.67 -7.65 7.96
N GLN A 109 -0.37 -8.41 8.20
CA GLN A 109 -0.23 -9.75 8.79
C GLN A 109 0.38 -10.76 7.83
#